data_5fddbd2b32b2c5504db970a5bc93af89
#
_entry.id   5fddbd2b32b2c5504db970a5bc93af89
#
_cell.length_a   1.000
_cell.length_b   1.000
_cell.length_c   1.000
_cell.angle_alpha   90.00
_cell.angle_beta   90.00
_cell.angle_gamma   90.00
#
_symmetry.space_group_name_H-M   'P 1'
#
loop_
_entity.id
_entity.type
_entity.pdbx_description
1 polymer ?
#
loop_
_entity_poly.entity_id
_entity_poly.type
_entity_poly.pdbx_seq_one_letter_code
_entity_poly.pdbx_strand_id
1 'polypeptide(L)'
;VSIINKDGIFVSASPLQSLIGEKIVTTEALNDPLPTISDPYAAVTGRLVITLTHPIFNAAGDYLGYISGAIYLQEQHIFSTLMATHFSQDDSYVFVVDGKGTILYHKDRDRINENVKENAVVQEVLAQNSGSMEVVNSKNITMLSGYSFIEGANWGVVSQRPFLSTVLPAQKMVMNNFSLALPFLLIAVALSIFFIAKIVKPIHILTELTKQNAEQQSIDKIRDVNGWYHESNQLKQTLLMTFTALQSKVHTLQTEATSDALTNLLNR
;
A
#
# COMPACT_ATOMS: atom_id res chain seq x y z
N VAL A 1 19.51 -2.16 -39.23
CA VAL A 1 19.38 -0.81 -39.84
C VAL A 1 19.53 -0.96 -41.33
N SER A 2 18.72 -0.24 -42.10
CA SER A 2 18.78 -0.25 -43.57
C SER A 2 18.62 1.15 -44.13
N ILE A 3 19.11 1.33 -45.35
CA ILE A 3 18.90 2.56 -46.17
C ILE A 3 18.09 2.16 -47.39
N ILE A 4 17.01 2.87 -47.61
CA ILE A 4 16.07 2.61 -48.70
C ILE A 4 16.06 3.88 -49.59
N ASN A 5 16.16 3.71 -50.90
CA ASN A 5 16.11 4.84 -51.85
C ASN A 5 14.65 5.29 -52.09
N LYS A 6 14.49 6.39 -52.82
CA LYS A 6 13.17 6.96 -53.16
C LYS A 6 12.27 6.01 -53.97
N ASP A 7 12.83 4.98 -54.60
CA ASP A 7 12.08 3.97 -55.39
C ASP A 7 11.66 2.78 -54.53
N GLY A 8 11.99 2.78 -53.24
CA GLY A 8 11.66 1.73 -52.27
C GLY A 8 12.60 0.52 -52.35
N ILE A 9 13.81 0.68 -52.82
CA ILE A 9 14.81 -0.39 -52.97
C ILE A 9 15.84 -0.26 -51.85
N PHE A 10 16.18 -1.38 -51.19
CA PHE A 10 17.23 -1.44 -50.19
C PHE A 10 18.60 -1.21 -50.81
N VAL A 11 19.24 -0.09 -50.48
CA VAL A 11 20.59 0.28 -50.89
C VAL A 11 21.64 -0.28 -49.94
N SER A 12 21.31 -0.34 -48.67
CA SER A 12 22.15 -0.92 -47.62
C SER A 12 21.29 -1.57 -46.54
N ALA A 13 21.74 -2.72 -46.02
CA ALA A 13 21.05 -3.42 -44.93
C ALA A 13 22.07 -4.14 -44.04
N SER A 14 22.03 -3.87 -42.75
CA SER A 14 22.88 -4.50 -41.75
C SER A 14 21.99 -5.05 -40.60
N PRO A 15 22.16 -6.29 -40.19
CA PRO A 15 23.10 -7.33 -40.65
C PRO A 15 22.66 -8.06 -41.94
N LEU A 16 21.42 -7.86 -42.41
CA LEU A 16 20.77 -8.66 -43.47
C LEU A 16 21.15 -8.15 -44.87
N GLN A 17 22.40 -8.37 -45.32
CA GLN A 17 22.87 -7.94 -46.63
C GLN A 17 22.10 -8.54 -47.82
N SER A 18 21.41 -9.66 -47.59
CA SER A 18 20.54 -10.30 -48.59
C SER A 18 19.35 -9.46 -49.03
N LEU A 19 18.99 -8.42 -48.27
CA LEU A 19 17.92 -7.50 -48.63
C LEU A 19 18.34 -6.45 -49.66
N ILE A 20 19.62 -6.26 -49.91
CA ILE A 20 20.11 -5.25 -50.86
C ILE A 20 19.59 -5.57 -52.26
N GLY A 21 18.92 -4.63 -52.89
CA GLY A 21 18.24 -4.79 -54.16
C GLY A 21 16.78 -5.23 -54.08
N GLU A 22 16.33 -5.74 -52.96
CA GLU A 22 14.91 -6.09 -52.75
C GLU A 22 14.06 -4.82 -52.60
N LYS A 23 12.77 -4.94 -52.91
CA LYS A 23 11.79 -3.87 -52.75
C LYS A 23 11.07 -3.98 -51.42
N ILE A 24 10.81 -2.85 -50.78
CA ILE A 24 10.06 -2.78 -49.54
C ILE A 24 8.59 -3.20 -49.73
N VAL A 25 7.93 -3.64 -48.60
CA VAL A 25 6.54 -4.07 -48.59
C VAL A 25 5.60 -2.88 -48.36
N THR A 26 6.01 -1.92 -47.51
CA THR A 26 5.17 -0.76 -47.16
C THR A 26 5.70 0.51 -47.79
N THR A 27 4.83 1.37 -48.29
CA THR A 27 5.16 2.61 -48.97
C THR A 27 4.88 3.89 -48.17
N GLU A 28 4.46 3.77 -46.93
CA GLU A 28 4.07 4.91 -46.08
C GLU A 28 5.21 5.92 -45.94
N ALA A 29 6.41 5.46 -45.57
CA ALA A 29 7.60 6.33 -45.45
C ALA A 29 8.12 6.93 -46.77
N LEU A 30 7.69 6.39 -47.91
CA LEU A 30 8.00 6.95 -49.23
C LEU A 30 7.05 8.09 -49.60
N ASN A 31 5.78 7.97 -49.25
CA ASN A 31 4.74 8.91 -49.61
C ASN A 31 4.73 10.16 -48.74
N ASP A 32 5.18 10.02 -47.48
CA ASP A 32 5.28 11.14 -46.54
C ASP A 32 6.70 11.14 -45.93
N PRO A 33 7.62 12.01 -46.39
CA PRO A 33 9.01 12.02 -45.95
C PRO A 33 9.18 12.71 -44.58
N LEU A 34 8.45 12.21 -43.56
CA LEU A 34 8.58 12.60 -42.17
C LEU A 34 9.17 11.44 -41.34
N PRO A 35 9.79 11.72 -40.19
CA PRO A 35 10.14 10.68 -39.24
C PRO A 35 8.87 9.94 -38.80
N THR A 36 8.82 8.62 -38.96
CA THR A 36 7.60 7.83 -38.72
C THR A 36 7.92 6.54 -37.99
N ILE A 37 6.99 6.10 -37.17
CA ILE A 37 6.96 4.76 -36.57
C ILE A 37 5.81 4.02 -37.25
N SER A 38 6.12 2.89 -37.92
CA SER A 38 5.10 2.13 -38.65
C SER A 38 4.18 1.36 -37.70
N ASP A 39 2.95 1.06 -38.14
CA ASP A 39 2.19 -0.03 -37.58
C ASP A 39 2.94 -1.38 -37.74
N PRO A 40 2.59 -2.43 -36.98
CA PRO A 40 3.15 -3.76 -37.18
C PRO A 40 2.82 -4.32 -38.57
N TYR A 41 3.83 -4.82 -39.29
CA TYR A 41 3.63 -5.48 -40.58
C TYR A 41 4.61 -6.63 -40.79
N ALA A 42 4.28 -7.55 -41.68
CA ALA A 42 5.19 -8.61 -42.09
C ALA A 42 6.23 -8.03 -43.06
N ALA A 43 7.50 -8.02 -42.63
CA ALA A 43 8.62 -7.57 -43.48
C ALA A 43 8.88 -8.52 -44.66
N VAL A 44 9.77 -8.13 -45.59
CA VAL A 44 10.26 -8.99 -46.68
C VAL A 44 10.79 -10.34 -46.16
N THR A 45 11.31 -10.37 -44.93
CA THR A 45 11.78 -11.58 -44.24
C THR A 45 10.65 -12.50 -43.75
N GLY A 46 9.39 -12.14 -43.90
CA GLY A 46 8.22 -12.82 -43.35
C GLY A 46 8.03 -12.63 -41.84
N ARG A 47 8.89 -11.86 -41.18
CA ARG A 47 8.84 -11.61 -39.73
C ARG A 47 8.01 -10.37 -39.43
N LEU A 48 7.28 -10.39 -38.28
CA LEU A 48 6.53 -9.23 -37.80
C LEU A 48 7.48 -8.17 -37.25
N VAL A 49 7.41 -6.97 -37.83
CA VAL A 49 8.29 -5.84 -37.47
C VAL A 49 7.50 -4.55 -37.28
N ILE A 50 8.09 -3.64 -36.53
CA ILE A 50 7.83 -2.22 -36.55
C ILE A 50 9.10 -1.55 -37.07
N THR A 51 8.95 -0.55 -37.93
CA THR A 51 10.08 0.23 -38.42
C THR A 51 10.01 1.68 -37.95
N LEU A 52 11.17 2.19 -37.57
CA LEU A 52 11.39 3.61 -37.32
C LEU A 52 12.11 4.18 -38.51
N THR A 53 11.54 5.19 -39.17
CA THR A 53 12.09 5.77 -40.38
C THR A 53 12.44 7.23 -40.18
N HIS A 54 13.50 7.66 -40.84
CA HIS A 54 13.89 9.06 -40.90
C HIS A 54 14.32 9.41 -42.33
N PRO A 55 13.72 10.44 -42.95
CA PRO A 55 14.01 10.81 -44.33
C PRO A 55 15.44 11.34 -44.51
N ILE A 56 15.99 11.10 -45.68
CA ILE A 56 17.32 11.58 -46.11
C ILE A 56 17.14 12.54 -47.29
N PHE A 57 17.69 13.73 -47.16
CA PHE A 57 17.70 14.76 -48.22
C PHE A 57 19.13 15.08 -48.66
N ASN A 58 19.29 15.50 -49.90
CA ASN A 58 20.57 16.03 -50.38
C ASN A 58 20.77 17.50 -49.95
N ALA A 59 21.92 18.10 -50.25
CA ALA A 59 22.20 19.49 -49.92
C ALA A 59 21.29 20.51 -50.66
N ALA A 60 20.63 20.10 -51.73
CA ALA A 60 19.66 20.91 -52.46
C ALA A 60 18.23 20.80 -51.93
N GLY A 61 18.00 19.90 -50.95
CA GLY A 61 16.67 19.64 -50.36
C GLY A 61 15.85 18.56 -51.06
N ASP A 62 16.42 17.85 -52.04
CA ASP A 62 15.72 16.78 -52.74
C ASP A 62 15.70 15.50 -51.89
N TYR A 63 14.55 14.84 -51.83
CA TYR A 63 14.38 13.58 -51.13
C TYR A 63 15.12 12.43 -51.82
N LEU A 64 16.01 11.77 -51.11
CA LEU A 64 16.82 10.63 -51.63
C LEU A 64 16.28 9.27 -51.19
N GLY A 65 15.50 9.23 -50.14
CA GLY A 65 15.04 8.01 -49.49
C GLY A 65 15.06 8.16 -47.98
N TYR A 66 15.15 7.08 -47.24
CA TYR A 66 15.14 7.10 -45.81
C TYR A 66 16.05 6.04 -45.16
N ILE A 67 16.51 6.32 -43.95
CA ILE A 67 17.09 5.32 -43.05
C ILE A 67 16.01 4.66 -42.24
N SER A 68 16.08 3.33 -42.05
CA SER A 68 15.11 2.56 -41.29
C SER A 68 15.78 1.68 -40.26
N GLY A 69 15.25 1.71 -39.02
CA GLY A 69 15.53 0.74 -37.96
C GLY A 69 14.35 -0.20 -37.81
N ALA A 70 14.57 -1.53 -37.88
CA ALA A 70 13.52 -2.51 -37.70
C ALA A 70 13.61 -3.15 -36.29
N ILE A 71 12.46 -3.26 -35.60
CA ILE A 71 12.29 -3.97 -34.35
C ILE A 71 11.45 -5.22 -34.65
N TYR A 72 12.05 -6.39 -34.48
CA TYR A 72 11.39 -7.69 -34.67
C TYR A 72 10.58 -8.06 -33.40
N LEU A 73 9.25 -8.00 -33.46
CA LEU A 73 8.38 -8.11 -32.29
C LEU A 73 8.41 -9.48 -31.60
N GLN A 74 8.65 -10.55 -32.36
CA GLN A 74 8.68 -11.92 -31.86
C GLN A 74 10.07 -12.40 -31.39
N GLU A 75 11.10 -11.58 -31.55
CA GLU A 75 12.47 -11.91 -31.15
C GLU A 75 12.84 -11.26 -29.82
N GLN A 76 13.99 -11.68 -29.24
CA GLN A 76 14.56 -10.96 -28.13
C GLN A 76 15.22 -9.66 -28.62
N HIS A 77 14.73 -8.54 -28.15
CA HIS A 77 15.27 -7.22 -28.42
C HIS A 77 15.42 -6.44 -27.10
N ILE A 78 16.08 -5.31 -27.16
CA ILE A 78 16.37 -4.48 -25.98
C ILE A 78 15.11 -4.13 -25.18
N PHE A 79 14.01 -3.88 -25.88
CA PHE A 79 12.71 -3.58 -25.28
C PHE A 79 12.16 -4.76 -24.47
N SER A 80 12.20 -5.99 -25.00
CA SER A 80 11.79 -7.20 -24.29
C SER A 80 12.65 -7.48 -23.05
N THR A 81 13.95 -7.19 -23.14
CA THR A 81 14.88 -7.37 -22.01
C THR A 81 14.60 -6.36 -20.91
N LEU A 82 14.40 -5.09 -21.23
CA LEU A 82 14.07 -4.05 -20.26
C LEU A 82 12.75 -4.34 -19.53
N MET A 83 11.71 -4.75 -20.25
CA MET A 83 10.41 -5.07 -19.67
C MET A 83 10.46 -6.34 -18.81
N ALA A 84 11.15 -7.39 -19.25
CA ALA A 84 11.29 -8.62 -18.48
C ALA A 84 12.02 -8.41 -17.15
N THR A 85 13.01 -7.52 -17.10
CA THR A 85 13.82 -7.31 -15.89
C THR A 85 13.02 -6.61 -14.77
N HIS A 86 12.09 -5.72 -15.13
CA HIS A 86 11.37 -4.91 -14.13
C HIS A 86 10.06 -5.51 -13.65
N PHE A 87 9.46 -6.44 -14.40
CA PHE A 87 8.10 -6.92 -14.17
C PHE A 87 7.99 -8.45 -14.04
N SER A 88 9.07 -9.13 -13.63
CA SER A 88 9.12 -10.60 -13.55
C SER A 88 8.62 -11.18 -12.23
N GLN A 89 8.30 -10.35 -11.23
CA GLN A 89 7.88 -10.82 -9.91
C GLN A 89 6.34 -10.91 -9.81
N ASP A 90 5.84 -11.89 -9.08
CA ASP A 90 4.44 -12.02 -8.62
C ASP A 90 3.37 -12.10 -9.74
N ASP A 91 3.62 -12.79 -10.84
CA ASP A 91 2.71 -12.88 -11.99
C ASP A 91 2.29 -11.52 -12.59
N SER A 92 3.02 -10.47 -12.24
CA SER A 92 2.90 -9.17 -12.86
C SER A 92 3.46 -9.22 -14.29
N TYR A 93 2.85 -8.46 -15.16
CA TYR A 93 3.35 -8.33 -16.53
C TYR A 93 3.01 -6.98 -17.13
N VAL A 94 3.76 -6.64 -18.15
CA VAL A 94 3.51 -5.45 -18.96
C VAL A 94 3.23 -5.89 -20.37
N PHE A 95 2.33 -5.20 -21.03
CA PHE A 95 2.14 -5.32 -22.47
C PHE A 95 2.01 -3.92 -23.09
N VAL A 96 2.30 -3.86 -24.37
CA VAL A 96 2.24 -2.63 -25.16
C VAL A 96 1.32 -2.87 -26.35
N VAL A 97 0.49 -1.89 -26.64
CA VAL A 97 -0.42 -1.90 -27.79
C VAL A 97 -0.14 -0.72 -28.70
N ASP A 98 -0.43 -0.88 -29.98
CA ASP A 98 -0.47 0.23 -30.94
C ASP A 98 -1.76 1.04 -30.80
N GLY A 99 -1.88 2.12 -31.60
CA GLY A 99 -3.07 2.96 -31.63
C GLY A 99 -4.35 2.28 -32.14
N LYS A 100 -4.28 1.04 -32.58
CA LYS A 100 -5.42 0.20 -32.99
C LYS A 100 -5.80 -0.87 -31.97
N GLY A 101 -5.05 -0.95 -30.86
CA GLY A 101 -5.23 -1.96 -29.81
C GLY A 101 -4.59 -3.31 -30.13
N THR A 102 -3.61 -3.36 -31.05
CA THR A 102 -2.87 -4.58 -31.37
C THR A 102 -1.66 -4.71 -30.44
N ILE A 103 -1.44 -5.88 -29.87
CA ILE A 103 -0.33 -6.14 -28.96
C ILE A 103 1.01 -6.12 -29.70
N LEU A 104 1.87 -5.21 -29.34
CA LEU A 104 3.25 -5.08 -29.83
C LEU A 104 4.26 -5.86 -28.97
N TYR A 105 3.99 -5.91 -27.68
CA TYR A 105 4.79 -6.62 -26.69
C TYR A 105 3.88 -7.26 -25.64
N HIS A 106 4.16 -8.50 -25.30
CA HIS A 106 3.53 -9.22 -24.20
C HIS A 106 4.52 -10.26 -23.64
N LYS A 107 4.43 -10.57 -22.32
CA LYS A 107 5.24 -11.63 -21.68
C LYS A 107 5.02 -12.99 -22.37
N ASP A 108 3.78 -13.28 -22.71
CA ASP A 108 3.38 -14.41 -23.54
C ASP A 108 3.46 -14.01 -25.02
N ARG A 109 4.44 -14.55 -25.73
CA ARG A 109 4.74 -14.16 -27.12
C ARG A 109 3.65 -14.57 -28.12
N ASP A 110 2.88 -15.58 -27.79
CA ASP A 110 1.79 -16.06 -28.65
C ASP A 110 0.66 -15.01 -28.78
N ARG A 111 0.63 -14.06 -27.85
CA ARG A 111 -0.32 -12.96 -27.86
C ARG A 111 0.11 -11.74 -28.68
N ILE A 112 1.35 -11.71 -29.16
CA ILE A 112 1.83 -10.63 -30.02
C ILE A 112 1.04 -10.67 -31.34
N ASN A 113 0.59 -9.50 -31.79
CA ASN A 113 -0.30 -9.29 -32.94
C ASN A 113 -1.79 -9.65 -32.67
N GLU A 114 -2.15 -9.98 -31.41
CA GLU A 114 -3.56 -10.10 -31.02
C GLU A 114 -4.17 -8.69 -30.88
N ASN A 115 -5.39 -8.50 -31.40
CA ASN A 115 -6.12 -7.26 -31.17
C ASN A 115 -6.96 -7.37 -29.91
N VAL A 116 -6.71 -6.46 -28.95
CA VAL A 116 -7.32 -6.44 -27.61
C VAL A 116 -8.06 -5.13 -27.33
N LYS A 117 -8.51 -4.44 -28.36
CA LYS A 117 -9.22 -3.16 -28.25
C LYS A 117 -10.46 -3.18 -27.36
N GLU A 118 -11.07 -4.36 -27.17
CA GLU A 118 -12.25 -4.52 -26.31
C GLU A 118 -11.91 -4.60 -24.82
N ASN A 119 -10.62 -4.74 -24.47
CA ASN A 119 -10.20 -4.71 -23.10
C ASN A 119 -10.38 -3.30 -22.51
N ALA A 120 -11.06 -3.19 -21.37
CA ALA A 120 -11.40 -1.90 -20.75
C ALA A 120 -10.19 -0.98 -20.53
N VAL A 121 -9.04 -1.56 -20.10
CA VAL A 121 -7.80 -0.78 -19.92
C VAL A 121 -7.27 -0.26 -21.26
N VAL A 122 -7.37 -1.08 -22.30
CA VAL A 122 -6.89 -0.71 -23.64
C VAL A 122 -7.77 0.40 -24.21
N GLN A 123 -9.09 0.37 -23.99
CA GLN A 123 -9.99 1.44 -24.39
C GLN A 123 -9.60 2.79 -23.78
N GLU A 124 -9.25 2.81 -22.49
CA GLU A 124 -8.76 4.03 -21.82
C GLU A 124 -7.47 4.55 -22.45
N VAL A 125 -6.54 3.65 -22.74
CA VAL A 125 -5.27 4.01 -23.39
C VAL A 125 -5.52 4.55 -24.81
N LEU A 126 -6.39 3.92 -25.59
CA LEU A 126 -6.74 4.37 -26.93
C LEU A 126 -7.49 5.72 -26.91
N ALA A 127 -8.17 6.05 -25.82
CA ALA A 127 -8.72 7.38 -25.55
C ALA A 127 -7.67 8.39 -25.07
N GLN A 128 -6.37 8.02 -25.13
CA GLN A 128 -5.21 8.83 -24.69
C GLN A 128 -5.20 9.16 -23.20
N ASN A 129 -5.90 8.36 -22.39
CA ASN A 129 -5.90 8.50 -20.95
C ASN A 129 -4.70 7.80 -20.31
N SER A 130 -4.31 8.29 -19.14
CA SER A 130 -3.32 7.65 -18.25
C SER A 130 -3.90 7.54 -16.85
N GLY A 131 -3.69 6.41 -16.18
CA GLY A 131 -4.28 6.19 -14.87
C GLY A 131 -4.11 4.78 -14.35
N SER A 132 -5.01 4.39 -13.47
CA SER A 132 -5.07 3.03 -12.93
C SER A 132 -6.52 2.60 -12.74
N MET A 133 -6.79 1.31 -12.95
CA MET A 133 -8.10 0.71 -12.73
C MET A 133 -7.99 -0.77 -12.38
N GLU A 134 -9.05 -1.29 -11.78
CA GLU A 134 -9.22 -2.71 -11.58
C GLU A 134 -9.91 -3.33 -12.80
N VAL A 135 -9.38 -4.44 -13.29
CA VAL A 135 -9.90 -5.12 -14.48
C VAL A 135 -9.76 -6.63 -14.35
N VAL A 136 -10.66 -7.36 -14.97
CA VAL A 136 -10.56 -8.82 -15.08
C VAL A 136 -9.82 -9.15 -16.39
N ASN A 137 -8.73 -9.90 -16.29
CA ASN A 137 -7.94 -10.29 -17.46
C ASN A 137 -8.60 -11.47 -18.22
N SER A 138 -8.01 -11.85 -19.37
CA SER A 138 -8.49 -12.98 -20.20
C SER A 138 -8.46 -14.35 -19.50
N LYS A 139 -7.77 -14.48 -18.35
CA LYS A 139 -7.74 -15.69 -17.51
C LYS A 139 -8.72 -15.63 -16.35
N ASN A 140 -9.66 -14.69 -16.36
CA ASN A 140 -10.64 -14.45 -15.29
C ASN A 140 -10.00 -14.12 -13.92
N ILE A 141 -8.85 -13.46 -13.94
CA ILE A 141 -8.14 -13.00 -12.73
C ILE A 141 -8.33 -11.48 -12.61
N THR A 142 -8.73 -11.03 -11.42
CA THR A 142 -8.78 -9.62 -11.09
C THR A 142 -7.38 -9.03 -11.00
N MET A 143 -7.11 -8.01 -11.80
CA MET A 143 -5.83 -7.34 -11.93
C MET A 143 -5.95 -5.87 -11.53
N LEU A 144 -4.94 -5.34 -10.86
CA LEU A 144 -4.70 -3.91 -10.77
C LEU A 144 -3.89 -3.50 -11.99
N SER A 145 -4.42 -2.62 -12.80
CA SER A 145 -3.80 -2.16 -14.04
C SER A 145 -3.43 -0.69 -13.93
N GLY A 146 -2.16 -0.38 -14.17
CA GLY A 146 -1.70 0.97 -14.47
C GLY A 146 -1.53 1.11 -15.97
N TYR A 147 -1.88 2.24 -16.54
CA TYR A 147 -1.80 2.45 -17.98
C TYR A 147 -1.40 3.88 -18.33
N SER A 148 -0.72 4.02 -19.45
CA SER A 148 -0.30 5.32 -19.98
C SER A 148 -0.21 5.29 -21.48
N PHE A 149 -0.57 6.42 -22.09
CA PHE A 149 -0.46 6.66 -23.53
C PHE A 149 0.89 7.33 -23.83
N ILE A 150 1.53 6.94 -24.94
CA ILE A 150 2.79 7.51 -25.45
C ILE A 150 2.49 8.24 -26.77
N GLU A 151 2.33 9.56 -26.71
CA GLU A 151 1.95 10.39 -27.85
C GLU A 151 2.89 10.22 -29.05
N GLY A 152 4.21 10.27 -28.84
CA GLY A 152 5.20 10.24 -29.93
C GLY A 152 5.22 8.96 -30.75
N ALA A 153 4.72 7.85 -30.20
CA ALA A 153 4.65 6.55 -30.86
C ALA A 153 3.21 6.12 -31.16
N ASN A 154 2.21 6.83 -30.63
CA ASN A 154 0.81 6.43 -30.64
C ASN A 154 0.61 5.03 -30.01
N TRP A 155 1.32 4.76 -28.92
CA TRP A 155 1.30 3.46 -28.23
C TRP A 155 0.68 3.57 -26.83
N GLY A 156 0.09 2.47 -26.39
CA GLY A 156 -0.36 2.30 -25.03
C GLY A 156 0.53 1.32 -24.27
N VAL A 157 0.94 1.69 -23.08
CA VAL A 157 1.62 0.79 -22.14
C VAL A 157 0.69 0.44 -21.02
N VAL A 158 0.52 -0.84 -20.75
CA VAL A 158 -0.33 -1.37 -19.67
C VAL A 158 0.51 -2.28 -18.78
N SER A 159 0.56 -1.97 -17.50
CA SER A 159 1.16 -2.80 -16.47
C SER A 159 0.06 -3.44 -15.63
N GLN A 160 0.06 -4.76 -15.47
CA GLN A 160 -0.95 -5.50 -14.72
C GLN A 160 -0.32 -6.32 -13.61
N ARG A 161 -0.95 -6.28 -12.44
CA ARG A 161 -0.57 -7.07 -11.27
C ARG A 161 -1.81 -7.74 -10.68
N PRO A 162 -1.76 -9.04 -10.31
CA PRO A 162 -2.89 -9.68 -9.66
C PRO A 162 -3.27 -8.97 -8.37
N PHE A 163 -4.57 -8.68 -8.20
CA PHE A 163 -5.09 -8.01 -7.00
C PHE A 163 -4.71 -8.75 -5.72
N LEU A 164 -4.86 -10.07 -5.71
CA LEU A 164 -4.54 -10.90 -4.55
C LEU A 164 -3.07 -10.85 -4.17
N SER A 165 -2.14 -10.80 -5.12
CA SER A 165 -0.71 -10.70 -4.83
C SER A 165 -0.31 -9.37 -4.19
N THR A 166 -1.15 -8.34 -4.37
CA THR A 166 -0.97 -7.03 -3.73
C THR A 166 -1.57 -7.00 -2.32
N VAL A 167 -2.76 -7.60 -2.14
CA VAL A 167 -3.52 -7.52 -0.87
C VAL A 167 -3.04 -8.54 0.16
N LEU A 168 -2.71 -9.78 -0.27
CA LEU A 168 -2.27 -10.84 0.64
C LEU A 168 -1.04 -10.51 1.49
N PRO A 169 0.04 -9.91 0.95
CA PRO A 169 1.17 -9.49 1.77
C PRO A 169 0.78 -8.43 2.81
N ALA A 170 -0.08 -7.47 2.44
CA ALA A 170 -0.56 -6.45 3.35
C ALA A 170 -1.39 -7.06 4.50
N GLN A 171 -2.29 -7.99 4.20
CA GLN A 171 -3.07 -8.71 5.22
C GLN A 171 -2.16 -9.51 6.16
N LYS A 172 -1.14 -10.20 5.63
CA LYS A 172 -0.17 -10.93 6.46
C LYS A 172 0.61 -9.99 7.38
N MET A 173 1.03 -8.82 6.88
CA MET A 173 1.71 -7.81 7.70
C MET A 173 0.82 -7.29 8.82
N VAL A 174 -0.45 -6.96 8.54
CA VAL A 174 -1.42 -6.52 9.55
C VAL A 174 -1.64 -7.61 10.60
N MET A 175 -1.87 -8.85 10.18
CA MET A 175 -2.10 -9.96 11.11
C MET A 175 -0.87 -10.25 11.98
N ASN A 176 0.33 -10.21 11.40
CA ASN A 176 1.57 -10.41 12.13
C ASN A 176 1.81 -9.29 13.18
N ASN A 177 1.59 -8.03 12.79
CA ASN A 177 1.70 -6.90 13.71
C ASN A 177 0.65 -6.97 14.83
N PHE A 178 -0.59 -7.35 14.52
CA PHE A 178 -1.64 -7.55 15.50
C PHE A 178 -1.30 -8.68 16.47
N SER A 179 -0.82 -9.81 15.97
CA SER A 179 -0.36 -10.94 16.78
C SER A 179 0.78 -10.56 17.72
N LEU A 180 1.71 -9.72 17.27
CA LEU A 180 2.79 -9.20 18.10
C LEU A 180 2.30 -8.20 19.15
N ALA A 181 1.35 -7.34 18.83
CA ALA A 181 0.81 -6.31 19.73
C ALA A 181 -0.13 -6.88 20.82
N LEU A 182 -0.85 -7.97 20.52
CA LEU A 182 -1.84 -8.57 21.39
C LEU A 182 -1.31 -8.93 22.79
N PRO A 183 -0.16 -9.62 22.96
CA PRO A 183 0.37 -9.95 24.28
C PRO A 183 0.70 -8.70 25.11
N PHE A 184 1.24 -7.64 24.49
CA PHE A 184 1.51 -6.39 25.19
C PHE A 184 0.22 -5.71 25.65
N LEU A 185 -0.82 -5.73 24.82
CA LEU A 185 -2.14 -5.23 25.21
C LEU A 185 -2.72 -6.01 26.40
N LEU A 186 -2.63 -7.33 26.38
CA LEU A 186 -3.10 -8.17 27.49
C LEU A 186 -2.33 -7.90 28.78
N ILE A 187 -1.01 -7.73 28.70
CA ILE A 187 -0.19 -7.36 29.86
C ILE A 187 -0.59 -5.98 30.39
N ALA A 188 -0.80 -4.98 29.53
CA ALA A 188 -1.22 -3.64 29.93
C ALA A 188 -2.58 -3.67 30.63
N VAL A 189 -3.56 -4.45 30.12
CA VAL A 189 -4.87 -4.63 30.75
C VAL A 189 -4.74 -5.32 32.11
N ALA A 190 -3.93 -6.40 32.20
CA ALA A 190 -3.70 -7.11 33.45
C ALA A 190 -3.04 -6.20 34.52
N LEU A 191 -2.03 -5.40 34.12
CA LEU A 191 -1.40 -4.41 35.00
C LEU A 191 -2.40 -3.34 35.45
N SER A 192 -3.27 -2.86 34.55
CA SER A 192 -4.28 -1.86 34.90
C SER A 192 -5.27 -2.42 35.94
N ILE A 193 -5.75 -3.64 35.77
CA ILE A 193 -6.63 -4.31 36.73
C ILE A 193 -5.89 -4.51 38.08
N PHE A 194 -4.63 -4.93 38.03
CA PHE A 194 -3.81 -5.08 39.21
C PHE A 194 -3.66 -3.76 39.99
N PHE A 195 -3.33 -2.66 39.30
CA PHE A 195 -3.20 -1.35 39.95
C PHE A 195 -4.54 -0.83 40.50
N ILE A 196 -5.65 -1.03 39.79
CA ILE A 196 -6.99 -0.70 40.31
C ILE A 196 -7.26 -1.47 41.61
N ALA A 197 -7.05 -2.77 41.61
CA ALA A 197 -7.29 -3.59 42.78
C ALA A 197 -6.39 -3.26 43.97
N LYS A 198 -5.14 -2.93 43.73
CA LYS A 198 -4.14 -2.72 44.79
C LYS A 198 -4.00 -1.27 45.27
N ILE A 199 -4.31 -0.29 44.40
CA ILE A 199 -4.14 1.12 44.73
C ILE A 199 -5.49 1.80 44.92
N VAL A 200 -6.37 1.72 43.92
CA VAL A 200 -7.64 2.50 43.91
C VAL A 200 -8.62 1.97 44.94
N LYS A 201 -8.80 0.64 44.98
CA LYS A 201 -9.80 0.02 45.87
C LYS A 201 -9.57 0.33 47.36
N PRO A 202 -8.36 0.19 47.93
CA PRO A 202 -8.10 0.57 49.32
C PRO A 202 -8.41 2.05 49.63
N ILE A 203 -8.03 2.96 48.73
CA ILE A 203 -8.29 4.41 48.91
C ILE A 203 -9.79 4.65 48.91
N HIS A 204 -10.51 4.06 47.98
CA HIS A 204 -11.98 4.22 47.92
C HIS A 204 -12.66 3.72 49.18
N ILE A 205 -12.26 2.56 49.72
CA ILE A 205 -12.80 2.02 50.97
C ILE A 205 -12.53 2.97 52.14
N LEU A 206 -11.29 3.50 52.26
CA LEU A 206 -10.93 4.47 53.31
C LEU A 206 -11.77 5.73 53.22
N THR A 207 -12.00 6.25 51.99
CA THR A 207 -12.81 7.46 51.76
C THR A 207 -14.28 7.24 52.11
N GLU A 208 -14.85 6.08 51.78
CA GLU A 208 -16.22 5.69 52.13
C GLU A 208 -16.42 5.57 53.65
N LEU A 209 -15.47 4.93 54.32
CA LEU A 209 -15.51 4.78 55.77
C LEU A 209 -15.39 6.12 56.53
N THR A 210 -14.71 7.10 55.91
CA THR A 210 -14.60 8.46 56.47
C THR A 210 -15.90 9.23 56.41
N LYS A 211 -16.80 8.94 55.47
CA LYS A 211 -18.12 9.59 55.35
C LYS A 211 -19.15 9.00 56.33
N GLN A 212 -18.97 7.77 56.79
CA GLN A 212 -19.80 7.16 57.78
C GLN A 212 -19.37 7.64 59.17
N ASN A 213 -20.32 7.99 60.05
CA ASN A 213 -20.02 8.49 61.38
C ASN A 213 -18.99 7.62 62.11
N ALA A 214 -18.17 8.26 62.96
CA ALA A 214 -17.08 7.60 63.70
C ALA A 214 -17.60 6.58 64.72
N GLU A 215 -18.29 5.55 64.28
CA GLU A 215 -18.70 4.40 65.06
C GLU A 215 -17.57 3.39 65.19
N GLN A 216 -17.57 2.60 66.28
CA GLN A 216 -16.56 1.58 66.56
C GLN A 216 -16.37 0.61 65.41
N GLN A 217 -17.45 0.26 64.70
CA GLN A 217 -17.42 -0.61 63.50
C GLN A 217 -16.61 0.01 62.35
N SER A 218 -16.54 1.33 62.23
CA SER A 218 -15.78 2.00 61.20
C SER A 218 -14.28 1.92 61.49
N ILE A 219 -13.86 2.01 62.75
CA ILE A 219 -12.46 1.88 63.19
C ILE A 219 -11.93 0.47 62.92
N ASP A 220 -12.71 -0.56 63.26
CA ASP A 220 -12.30 -1.95 62.97
C ASP A 220 -12.19 -2.25 61.47
N LYS A 221 -13.11 -1.77 60.66
CA LYS A 221 -13.04 -1.86 59.18
C LYS A 221 -11.84 -1.15 58.60
N ILE A 222 -11.48 0.04 59.12
CA ILE A 222 -10.24 0.76 58.70
C ILE A 222 -9.00 -0.06 59.05
N ARG A 223 -8.98 -0.70 60.22
CA ARG A 223 -7.87 -1.55 60.65
C ARG A 223 -7.64 -2.75 59.73
N ASP A 224 -8.71 -3.32 59.17
CA ASP A 224 -8.63 -4.46 58.27
C ASP A 224 -8.25 -4.11 56.81
N VAL A 225 -8.30 -2.83 56.44
CA VAL A 225 -7.84 -2.42 55.10
C VAL A 225 -6.34 -2.65 54.97
N ASN A 226 -5.95 -3.51 54.04
CA ASN A 226 -4.55 -3.82 53.75
C ASN A 226 -4.00 -2.80 52.75
N GLY A 227 -3.23 -1.83 53.25
CA GLY A 227 -2.50 -0.87 52.40
C GLY A 227 -1.23 -1.51 51.85
N TRP A 228 -1.14 -1.69 50.54
CA TRP A 228 0.00 -2.28 49.85
C TRP A 228 1.19 -1.34 49.69
N TYR A 229 0.99 -0.03 49.67
CA TYR A 229 2.03 0.98 49.49
C TYR A 229 2.07 1.98 50.65
N HIS A 230 3.18 2.66 50.79
CA HIS A 230 3.50 3.51 51.95
C HIS A 230 2.46 4.56 52.27
N GLU A 231 1.99 5.29 51.23
CA GLU A 231 1.02 6.39 51.36
C GLU A 231 -0.35 5.88 51.84
N SER A 232 -0.79 4.71 51.36
CA SER A 232 -2.02 4.08 51.81
C SER A 232 -1.94 3.68 53.30
N ASN A 233 -0.79 3.16 53.73
CA ASN A 233 -0.57 2.83 55.10
C ASN A 233 -0.47 4.08 56.00
N GLN A 234 0.14 5.13 55.53
CA GLN A 234 0.22 6.40 56.25
C GLN A 234 -1.16 7.03 56.39
N LEU A 235 -1.99 7.03 55.32
CA LEU A 235 -3.34 7.50 55.37
C LEU A 235 -4.20 6.71 56.37
N LYS A 236 -4.06 5.38 56.35
CA LYS A 236 -4.76 4.48 57.29
C LYS A 236 -4.35 4.79 58.74
N GLN A 237 -3.08 4.96 59.04
CA GLN A 237 -2.59 5.29 60.38
C GLN A 237 -3.14 6.67 60.84
N THR A 238 -3.09 7.68 60.01
CA THR A 238 -3.61 9.01 60.29
C THR A 238 -5.08 8.98 60.57
N LEU A 239 -5.86 8.25 59.78
CA LEU A 239 -7.31 8.09 59.98
C LEU A 239 -7.58 7.37 61.30
N LEU A 240 -6.90 6.25 61.61
CA LEU A 240 -7.06 5.56 62.89
C LEU A 240 -6.77 6.47 64.09
N MET A 241 -5.67 7.22 64.07
CA MET A 241 -5.33 8.16 65.16
C MET A 241 -6.40 9.25 65.30
N THR A 242 -6.88 9.81 64.19
CA THR A 242 -7.90 10.85 64.23
C THR A 242 -9.23 10.33 64.77
N PHE A 243 -9.69 9.15 64.28
CA PHE A 243 -10.94 8.57 64.79
C PHE A 243 -10.86 8.14 66.22
N THR A 244 -9.79 7.54 66.70
CA THR A 244 -9.61 7.17 68.12
C THR A 244 -9.58 8.40 69.04
N ALA A 245 -8.87 9.50 68.61
CA ALA A 245 -8.89 10.74 69.35
C ALA A 245 -10.26 11.42 69.42
N LEU A 246 -10.98 11.42 68.29
CA LEU A 246 -12.36 11.97 68.22
C LEU A 246 -13.30 11.15 69.16
N GLN A 247 -13.22 9.82 69.11
CA GLN A 247 -14.06 8.95 69.95
C GLN A 247 -13.78 9.16 71.44
N SER A 248 -12.50 9.24 71.81
CA SER A 248 -12.12 9.60 73.19
C SER A 248 -12.67 10.93 73.65
N LYS A 249 -12.61 11.93 72.78
CA LYS A 249 -13.17 13.27 73.09
C LYS A 249 -14.67 13.27 73.21
N VAL A 250 -15.39 12.55 72.36
CA VAL A 250 -16.88 12.39 72.46
C VAL A 250 -17.22 11.69 73.76
N HIS A 251 -16.51 10.60 74.12
CA HIS A 251 -16.73 9.88 75.40
C HIS A 251 -16.49 10.80 76.61
N THR A 252 -15.43 11.60 76.61
CA THR A 252 -15.14 12.57 77.67
C THR A 252 -16.27 13.59 77.80
N LEU A 253 -16.71 14.19 76.67
CA LEU A 253 -17.81 15.14 76.66
C LEU A 253 -19.14 14.53 77.10
N GLN A 254 -19.40 13.32 76.77
CA GLN A 254 -20.57 12.57 77.23
C GLN A 254 -20.52 12.31 78.74
N THR A 255 -19.34 11.92 79.25
CA THR A 255 -19.13 11.75 80.69
C THR A 255 -19.28 13.06 81.48
N GLU A 256 -18.71 14.14 80.97
CA GLU A 256 -18.83 15.48 81.55
C GLU A 256 -20.30 16.00 81.53
N ALA A 257 -21.07 15.66 80.45
CA ALA A 257 -22.46 16.07 80.34
C ALA A 257 -23.40 15.26 81.20
N THR A 258 -23.04 14.00 81.50
CA THR A 258 -23.92 13.05 82.22
C THR A 258 -23.55 12.88 83.71
N SER A 259 -22.40 13.39 84.15
CA SER A 259 -21.94 13.36 85.54
C SER A 259 -21.74 14.75 86.11
N ASP A 260 -22.16 14.99 87.38
CA ASP A 260 -21.94 16.22 88.12
C ASP A 260 -20.47 16.28 88.57
N ALA A 261 -19.78 17.39 88.30
CA ALA A 261 -18.35 17.59 88.51
C ALA A 261 -17.91 17.56 90.01
N LEU A 262 -18.87 17.76 90.94
CA LEU A 262 -18.59 17.81 92.39
C LEU A 262 -18.93 16.49 93.10
N THR A 263 -19.97 15.76 92.64
CA THR A 263 -20.48 14.59 93.32
C THR A 263 -20.18 13.30 92.58
N ASN A 264 -19.71 13.38 91.33
CA ASN A 264 -19.46 12.26 90.40
C ASN A 264 -20.69 11.35 90.20
N LEU A 265 -21.90 11.81 90.51
CA LEU A 265 -23.15 11.17 90.28
C LEU A 265 -23.76 11.58 88.93
N LEU A 266 -24.65 10.73 88.38
CA LEU A 266 -25.35 11.03 87.14
C LEU A 266 -26.16 12.33 87.25
N ASN A 267 -25.90 13.23 86.30
CA ASN A 267 -26.67 14.47 86.19
C ASN A 267 -28.10 14.12 85.75
N ARG A 268 -29.05 14.88 86.23
CA ARG A 268 -30.49 14.58 86.06
C ARG A 268 -31.03 15.02 84.71
#